data_f3374269e9780eeb5ec0b8825768c874
#
_entry.id   f3374269e9780eeb5ec0b8825768c874
#
_cell.length_a   1.000
_cell.length_b   1.000
_cell.length_c   1.000
_cell.angle_alpha   90.00
_cell.angle_beta   90.00
_cell.angle_gamma   90.00
#
_symmetry.space_group_name_H-M   'P 1'
#
loop_
_entity.id
_entity.type
_entity.pdbx_description
1 polymer ?
#
loop_
_entity_poly.entity_id
_entity_poly.type
_entity_poly.pdbx_seq_one_letter_code
_entity_poly.pdbx_strand_id
1 'polypeptide(L)'
;MPAWRERVVFAYLEEPPFCFRTSGGGASGCDVELAQAVLRDLGVAVCDFIEAEFADLIPGLIDGRWTMTTGLFVTPERRNRIAFSRPIWALHDGLLVRTGNPRSIAGYRSIAADANATLAIVKDQRQRDNALELGVPAARIVEFHTQKEAADAVAGGAADAYASVAMAHRGYLASHGSAPLTVVDVPASELAPAFGAFGFAQSNAGLAEAVDRALGHYLGSEAHRQLMARYGFAPAEVDRVVVRDKMGGSKV
;
A
#
# COMPACT_ATOMS: atom_id res chain seq x y z
N MET A 1 32.75 2.06 2.75
CA MET A 1 31.48 2.29 2.05
C MET A 1 30.34 2.03 3.01
N PRO A 2 29.17 2.68 2.88
CA PRO A 2 28.03 2.37 3.76
C PRO A 2 27.59 0.92 3.59
N ALA A 3 27.26 0.22 4.68
CA ALA A 3 26.88 -1.20 4.68
C ALA A 3 25.69 -1.52 3.75
N TRP A 4 24.74 -0.59 3.58
CA TRP A 4 23.58 -0.78 2.70
C TRP A 4 23.96 -0.91 1.20
N ARG A 5 25.18 -0.49 0.77
CA ARG A 5 25.63 -0.73 -0.60
C ARG A 5 25.97 -2.18 -0.86
N GLU A 6 26.33 -2.92 0.15
CA GLU A 6 26.60 -4.36 0.04
C GLU A 6 25.30 -5.15 -0.01
N ARG A 7 24.34 -4.79 0.86
CA ARG A 7 23.07 -5.54 0.96
C ARG A 7 21.92 -4.66 1.48
N VAL A 8 20.78 -4.76 0.81
CA VAL A 8 19.47 -4.28 1.27
C VAL A 8 18.54 -5.46 1.44
N VAL A 9 17.82 -5.51 2.57
CA VAL A 9 16.74 -6.46 2.80
C VAL A 9 15.44 -5.68 2.71
N PHE A 10 14.62 -6.01 1.70
CA PHE A 10 13.34 -5.38 1.42
C PHE A 10 12.20 -6.28 1.88
N ALA A 11 11.43 -5.82 2.88
CA ALA A 11 10.25 -6.54 3.33
C ALA A 11 9.00 -6.10 2.56
N TYR A 12 8.17 -7.05 2.19
CA TYR A 12 6.92 -6.82 1.47
C TYR A 12 5.80 -7.71 2.00
N LEU A 13 4.56 -7.32 1.74
CA LEU A 13 3.38 -8.15 1.98
C LEU A 13 2.82 -8.64 0.64
N GLU A 14 2.14 -9.79 0.66
CA GLU A 14 1.42 -10.30 -0.52
C GLU A 14 0.19 -9.43 -0.80
N GLU A 15 0.37 -8.40 -1.63
CA GLU A 15 -0.67 -7.44 -1.99
C GLU A 15 -0.51 -6.97 -3.45
N PRO A 16 -0.98 -7.75 -4.42
CA PRO A 16 -0.97 -7.33 -5.83
C PRO A 16 -1.77 -6.03 -6.04
N PRO A 17 -1.35 -5.12 -6.92
CA PRO A 17 -0.22 -5.20 -7.85
C PRO A 17 1.09 -4.64 -7.27
N PHE A 18 1.13 -4.25 -5.99
CA PHE A 18 2.29 -3.60 -5.36
C PHE A 18 3.44 -4.58 -5.16
N CYS A 19 3.15 -5.67 -4.49
CA CYS A 19 4.10 -6.74 -4.21
C CYS A 19 3.39 -8.09 -4.25
N PHE A 20 4.02 -9.08 -4.83
CA PHE A 20 3.50 -10.47 -4.83
C PHE A 20 4.60 -11.46 -5.14
N ARG A 21 4.39 -12.71 -4.72
CA ARG A 21 5.29 -13.81 -5.05
C ARG A 21 5.03 -14.31 -6.47
N THR A 22 6.10 -14.48 -7.23
CA THR A 22 6.03 -15.10 -8.56
C THR A 22 6.00 -16.63 -8.44
N SER A 23 5.54 -17.32 -9.49
CA SER A 23 5.57 -18.78 -9.57
C SER A 23 6.99 -19.38 -9.46
N GLY A 24 8.02 -18.60 -9.81
CA GLY A 24 9.43 -18.95 -9.66
C GLY A 24 10.00 -18.72 -8.26
N GLY A 25 9.18 -18.30 -7.28
CA GLY A 25 9.58 -18.04 -5.89
C GLY A 25 10.24 -16.69 -5.63
N GLY A 26 10.37 -15.82 -6.64
CA GLY A 26 10.85 -14.45 -6.48
C GLY A 26 9.71 -13.48 -6.15
N ALA A 27 10.06 -12.24 -5.79
CA ALA A 27 9.11 -11.14 -5.61
C ALA A 27 8.96 -10.31 -6.90
N SER A 28 7.75 -9.81 -7.16
CA SER A 28 7.41 -8.88 -8.25
C SER A 28 6.35 -7.89 -7.77
N GLY A 29 6.01 -6.93 -8.61
CA GLY A 29 5.04 -5.88 -8.32
C GLY A 29 5.64 -4.49 -8.52
N CYS A 30 4.78 -3.46 -8.57
CA CYS A 30 5.25 -2.11 -8.88
C CYS A 30 6.23 -1.58 -7.82
N ASP A 31 6.03 -1.86 -6.55
CA ASP A 31 6.94 -1.43 -5.48
C ASP A 31 8.27 -2.18 -5.53
N VAL A 32 8.21 -3.49 -5.80
CA VAL A 32 9.41 -4.33 -5.94
C VAL A 32 10.27 -3.86 -7.12
N GLU A 33 9.67 -3.68 -8.29
CA GLU A 33 10.41 -3.27 -9.49
C GLU A 33 10.92 -1.83 -9.38
N LEU A 34 10.15 -0.92 -8.75
CA LEU A 34 10.60 0.43 -8.46
C LEU A 34 11.80 0.42 -7.50
N ALA A 35 11.73 -0.35 -6.42
CA ALA A 35 12.84 -0.50 -5.48
C ALA A 35 14.08 -1.08 -6.18
N GLN A 36 13.91 -2.13 -7.00
CA GLN A 36 15.02 -2.72 -7.77
C GLN A 36 15.67 -1.72 -8.74
N ALA A 37 14.86 -0.90 -9.43
CA ALA A 37 15.38 0.11 -10.35
C ALA A 37 16.25 1.14 -9.61
N VAL A 38 15.74 1.67 -8.50
CA VAL A 38 16.41 2.69 -7.69
C VAL A 38 17.65 2.12 -6.99
N LEU A 39 17.56 0.94 -6.39
CA LEU A 39 18.69 0.31 -5.68
C LEU A 39 19.82 -0.08 -6.64
N ARG A 40 19.49 -0.51 -7.86
CA ARG A 40 20.47 -0.77 -8.92
C ARG A 40 21.21 0.50 -9.35
N ASP A 41 20.49 1.62 -9.52
CA ASP A 41 21.08 2.91 -9.85
C ASP A 41 22.04 3.39 -8.73
N LEU A 42 21.73 3.10 -7.48
CA LEU A 42 22.58 3.36 -6.32
C LEU A 42 23.77 2.41 -6.17
N GLY A 43 23.89 1.37 -7.02
CA GLY A 43 24.96 0.40 -6.99
C GLY A 43 24.89 -0.57 -5.80
N VAL A 44 23.68 -0.89 -5.32
CA VAL A 44 23.48 -1.92 -4.28
C VAL A 44 23.80 -3.29 -4.88
N ALA A 45 24.69 -4.04 -4.23
CA ALA A 45 25.17 -5.31 -4.75
C ALA A 45 24.13 -6.44 -4.61
N VAL A 46 23.44 -6.50 -3.48
CA VAL A 46 22.43 -7.54 -3.17
C VAL A 46 21.17 -6.88 -2.64
N CYS A 47 20.02 -7.29 -3.19
CA CYS A 47 18.72 -6.94 -2.66
C CYS A 47 17.92 -8.22 -2.43
N ASP A 48 17.65 -8.54 -1.16
CA ASP A 48 16.82 -9.67 -0.78
C ASP A 48 15.39 -9.21 -0.51
N PHE A 49 14.42 -9.97 -0.99
CA PHE A 49 12.99 -9.73 -0.79
C PHE A 49 12.44 -10.73 0.21
N ILE A 50 11.85 -10.25 1.30
CA ILE A 50 11.29 -11.07 2.39
C ILE A 50 9.82 -10.76 2.52
N GLU A 51 8.99 -11.79 2.42
CA GLU A 51 7.55 -11.69 2.69
C GLU A 51 7.32 -11.55 4.19
N ALA A 52 6.44 -10.64 4.58
CA ALA A 52 6.08 -10.35 5.96
C ALA A 52 4.59 -9.98 6.06
N GLU A 53 4.00 -10.10 7.23
CA GLU A 53 2.67 -9.54 7.49
C GLU A 53 2.74 -8.03 7.65
N PHE A 54 1.61 -7.34 7.38
CA PHE A 54 1.56 -5.87 7.48
C PHE A 54 1.96 -5.37 8.87
N ALA A 55 1.48 -6.03 9.92
CA ALA A 55 1.77 -5.68 11.30
C ALA A 55 3.27 -5.76 11.66
N ASP A 56 4.04 -6.58 10.94
CA ASP A 56 5.48 -6.79 11.16
C ASP A 56 6.37 -5.79 10.43
N LEU A 57 5.88 -5.08 9.41
CA LEU A 57 6.71 -4.22 8.56
C LEU A 57 7.48 -3.16 9.36
N ILE A 58 6.79 -2.40 10.21
CA ILE A 58 7.44 -1.36 11.03
C ILE A 58 8.26 -1.94 12.19
N PRO A 59 7.75 -2.90 12.99
CA PRO A 59 8.57 -3.56 14.00
C PRO A 59 9.87 -4.13 13.44
N GLY A 60 9.82 -4.82 12.30
CA GLY A 60 11.02 -5.41 11.72
C GLY A 60 12.05 -4.41 11.19
N LEU A 61 11.64 -3.19 10.79
CA LEU A 61 12.58 -2.10 10.54
C LEU A 61 13.29 -1.67 11.82
N ILE A 62 12.54 -1.52 12.91
CA ILE A 62 13.06 -1.07 14.21
C ILE A 62 14.02 -2.12 14.79
N ASP A 63 13.67 -3.39 14.66
CA ASP A 63 14.45 -4.53 15.16
C ASP A 63 15.64 -4.91 14.23
N GLY A 64 15.74 -4.28 13.05
CA GLY A 64 16.81 -4.55 12.09
C GLY A 64 16.67 -5.87 11.34
N ARG A 65 15.47 -6.49 11.33
CA ARG A 65 15.17 -7.70 10.54
C ARG A 65 15.27 -7.41 9.03
N TRP A 66 14.93 -6.19 8.62
CA TRP A 66 15.09 -5.66 7.27
C TRP A 66 15.45 -4.18 7.28
N THR A 67 15.91 -3.68 6.15
CA THR A 67 16.44 -2.31 6.02
C THR A 67 15.49 -1.36 5.32
N MET A 68 14.55 -1.91 4.54
CA MET A 68 13.58 -1.16 3.74
C MET A 68 12.28 -1.95 3.62
N THR A 69 11.14 -1.27 3.48
CA THR A 69 9.84 -1.91 3.24
C THR A 69 9.18 -1.41 1.97
N THR A 70 8.19 -2.18 1.48
CA THR A 70 7.18 -1.75 0.52
C THR A 70 6.55 -0.41 0.92
N GLY A 71 5.81 0.21 0.02
CA GLY A 71 5.16 1.48 0.29
C GLY A 71 4.14 1.39 1.43
N LEU A 72 4.30 2.30 2.39
CA LEU A 72 3.39 2.47 3.50
C LEU A 72 2.76 3.86 3.43
N PHE A 73 1.49 3.99 3.77
CA PHE A 73 0.90 5.32 3.95
C PHE A 73 1.67 6.11 4.99
N VAL A 74 2.03 7.33 4.59
CA VAL A 74 2.76 8.26 5.46
C VAL A 74 1.78 8.89 6.44
N THR A 75 1.91 8.56 7.71
CA THR A 75 1.12 9.15 8.80
C THR A 75 2.04 9.81 9.83
N PRO A 76 1.57 10.81 10.60
CA PRO A 76 2.36 11.42 11.67
C PRO A 76 2.86 10.39 12.68
N GLU A 77 2.02 9.42 13.06
CA GLU A 77 2.39 8.35 13.99
C GLU A 77 3.55 7.51 13.45
N ARG A 78 3.47 7.06 12.18
CA ARG A 78 4.52 6.25 11.57
C ARG A 78 5.82 7.03 11.40
N ARG A 79 5.75 8.34 11.07
CA ARG A 79 6.92 9.22 10.98
C ARG A 79 7.69 9.36 12.31
N ASN A 80 7.01 9.26 13.43
CA ASN A 80 7.67 9.26 14.73
C ASN A 80 8.48 7.99 14.99
N ARG A 81 8.22 6.91 14.24
CA ARG A 81 8.84 5.60 14.44
C ARG A 81 9.85 5.23 13.38
N ILE A 82 9.61 5.61 12.12
CA ILE A 82 10.42 5.24 10.96
C ILE A 82 10.66 6.45 10.04
N ALA A 83 11.70 6.37 9.22
CA ALA A 83 11.94 7.32 8.14
C ALA A 83 11.20 6.89 6.85
N PHE A 84 10.87 7.85 5.99
CA PHE A 84 10.20 7.64 4.72
C PHE A 84 10.98 8.29 3.58
N SER A 85 10.90 7.69 2.39
CA SER A 85 11.25 8.37 1.14
C SER A 85 10.20 9.42 0.77
N ARG A 86 10.40 10.13 -0.33
CA ARG A 86 9.31 10.83 -1.02
C ARG A 86 8.20 9.85 -1.41
N PRO A 87 6.96 10.31 -1.61
CA PRO A 87 5.86 9.46 -2.05
C PRO A 87 6.17 8.76 -3.37
N ILE A 88 5.79 7.49 -3.44
CA ILE A 88 5.90 6.65 -4.65
C ILE A 88 4.56 6.43 -5.34
N TRP A 89 3.45 6.61 -4.62
CA TRP A 89 2.09 6.55 -5.15
C TRP A 89 1.11 7.39 -4.29
N ALA A 90 -0.04 7.69 -4.89
CA ALA A 90 -1.17 8.33 -4.23
C ALA A 90 -2.43 7.52 -4.55
N LEU A 91 -3.02 6.89 -3.54
CA LEU A 91 -4.07 5.89 -3.70
C LEU A 91 -5.37 6.31 -3.02
N HIS A 92 -6.48 6.01 -3.69
CA HIS A 92 -7.81 6.07 -3.12
C HIS A 92 -8.14 4.79 -2.38
N ASP A 93 -8.87 4.90 -1.28
CA ASP A 93 -9.47 3.74 -0.65
C ASP A 93 -10.55 3.13 -1.57
N GLY A 94 -10.76 1.84 -1.41
CA GLY A 94 -11.81 1.07 -2.03
C GLY A 94 -12.43 0.09 -1.04
N LEU A 95 -13.61 -0.36 -1.36
CA LEU A 95 -14.34 -1.37 -0.60
C LEU A 95 -14.59 -2.57 -1.49
N LEU A 96 -14.12 -3.74 -1.07
CA LEU A 96 -14.44 -5.00 -1.73
C LEU A 96 -15.77 -5.49 -1.17
N VAL A 97 -16.76 -5.68 -2.03
CA VAL A 97 -18.11 -6.10 -1.65
C VAL A 97 -18.55 -7.32 -2.48
N ARG A 98 -19.56 -8.04 -2.05
CA ARG A 98 -20.14 -9.11 -2.88
C ARG A 98 -20.68 -8.54 -4.20
N THR A 99 -20.55 -9.32 -5.28
CA THR A 99 -21.09 -8.98 -6.60
C THR A 99 -22.58 -8.61 -6.48
N GLY A 100 -22.96 -7.56 -7.20
CA GLY A 100 -24.31 -6.98 -7.10
C GLY A 100 -24.50 -6.01 -5.93
N ASN A 101 -23.51 -5.87 -5.05
CA ASN A 101 -23.51 -4.90 -3.93
C ASN A 101 -24.84 -4.86 -3.17
N PRO A 102 -25.21 -5.94 -2.49
CA PRO A 102 -26.58 -6.13 -1.95
C PRO A 102 -26.98 -5.09 -0.89
N ARG A 103 -26.00 -4.37 -0.31
CA ARG A 103 -26.26 -3.29 0.66
C ARG A 103 -26.12 -1.89 0.05
N SER A 104 -25.92 -1.78 -1.26
CA SER A 104 -25.71 -0.48 -1.94
C SER A 104 -24.60 0.37 -1.30
N ILE A 105 -23.52 -0.28 -0.88
CA ILE A 105 -22.36 0.37 -0.26
C ILE A 105 -21.69 1.29 -1.29
N ALA A 106 -21.49 2.58 -0.94
CA ALA A 106 -20.91 3.59 -1.80
C ALA A 106 -19.64 4.26 -1.21
N GLY A 107 -19.29 3.89 0.02
CA GLY A 107 -18.16 4.43 0.79
C GLY A 107 -18.36 4.14 2.28
N TYR A 108 -17.46 4.61 3.12
CA TYR A 108 -17.52 4.41 4.58
C TYR A 108 -18.77 5.00 5.19
N ARG A 109 -19.23 6.18 4.72
CA ARG A 109 -20.44 6.84 5.24
C ARG A 109 -21.69 6.01 5.00
N SER A 110 -21.77 5.27 3.90
CA SER A 110 -22.88 4.36 3.64
C SER A 110 -22.88 3.18 4.61
N ILE A 111 -21.71 2.65 4.96
CA ILE A 111 -21.55 1.62 5.99
C ILE A 111 -21.92 2.19 7.37
N ALA A 112 -21.51 3.41 7.68
CA ALA A 112 -21.85 4.08 8.95
C ALA A 112 -23.37 4.22 9.11
N ALA A 113 -24.08 4.58 8.04
CA ALA A 113 -25.52 4.80 8.02
C ALA A 113 -26.35 3.50 8.09
N ASP A 114 -25.84 2.37 7.60
CA ASP A 114 -26.50 1.05 7.71
C ASP A 114 -26.14 0.39 9.03
N ALA A 115 -27.05 0.37 10.00
CA ALA A 115 -26.82 -0.19 11.34
C ALA A 115 -26.43 -1.68 11.35
N ASN A 116 -26.72 -2.41 10.27
CA ASN A 116 -26.43 -3.85 10.15
C ASN A 116 -25.20 -4.14 9.29
N ALA A 117 -24.60 -3.14 8.63
CA ALA A 117 -23.42 -3.34 7.82
C ALA A 117 -22.17 -3.52 8.67
N THR A 118 -21.36 -4.51 8.32
CA THR A 118 -20.06 -4.83 8.95
C THR A 118 -18.92 -4.59 7.98
N LEU A 119 -17.79 -4.10 8.52
CA LEU A 119 -16.59 -3.77 7.76
C LEU A 119 -15.42 -4.65 8.18
N ALA A 120 -14.84 -5.40 7.24
CA ALA A 120 -13.58 -6.08 7.41
C ALA A 120 -12.43 -5.10 7.12
N ILE A 121 -11.35 -5.21 7.88
CA ILE A 121 -10.07 -4.53 7.66
C ILE A 121 -8.91 -5.49 7.93
N VAL A 122 -7.73 -5.19 7.40
CA VAL A 122 -6.50 -5.83 7.85
C VAL A 122 -5.92 -5.03 9.01
N LYS A 123 -5.48 -5.74 10.06
CA LYS A 123 -4.94 -5.17 11.28
C LYS A 123 -3.81 -4.17 10.99
N ASP A 124 -3.78 -3.08 11.76
CA ASP A 124 -2.80 -1.99 11.69
C ASP A 124 -2.76 -1.21 10.36
N GLN A 125 -3.67 -1.52 9.41
CA GLN A 125 -3.88 -0.69 8.23
C GLN A 125 -4.69 0.58 8.57
N ARG A 126 -4.39 1.68 7.83
CA ARG A 126 -5.01 3.00 8.01
C ARG A 126 -6.54 3.00 7.84
N GLN A 127 -7.08 2.04 7.12
CA GLN A 127 -8.51 1.95 6.82
C GLN A 127 -9.38 1.84 8.08
N ARG A 128 -8.83 1.33 9.18
CA ARG A 128 -9.53 1.34 10.47
C ARG A 128 -9.78 2.76 10.95
N ASP A 129 -8.75 3.59 10.94
CA ASP A 129 -8.86 4.98 11.39
C ASP A 129 -9.79 5.78 10.47
N ASN A 130 -9.65 5.61 9.15
CA ASN A 130 -10.54 6.22 8.16
C ASN A 130 -12.02 5.85 8.43
N ALA A 131 -12.29 4.56 8.71
CA ALA A 131 -13.64 4.09 9.01
C ALA A 131 -14.24 4.73 10.27
N LEU A 132 -13.43 4.81 11.35
CA LEU A 132 -13.82 5.44 12.60
C LEU A 132 -14.09 6.93 12.43
N GLU A 133 -13.19 7.65 11.76
CA GLU A 133 -13.34 9.09 11.46
C GLU A 133 -14.57 9.40 10.61
N LEU A 134 -14.96 8.47 9.72
CA LEU A 134 -16.13 8.59 8.86
C LEU A 134 -17.42 8.00 9.48
N GLY A 135 -17.35 7.64 10.78
CA GLY A 135 -18.51 7.32 11.60
C GLY A 135 -18.89 5.84 11.65
N VAL A 136 -18.06 4.92 11.12
CA VAL A 136 -18.32 3.48 11.30
C VAL A 136 -18.01 3.09 12.75
N PRO A 137 -19.00 2.57 13.52
CA PRO A 137 -18.77 2.17 14.91
C PRO A 137 -17.72 1.05 15.03
N ALA A 138 -16.82 1.16 16.00
CA ALA A 138 -15.77 0.16 16.24
C ALA A 138 -16.32 -1.28 16.40
N ALA A 139 -17.49 -1.43 17.01
CA ALA A 139 -18.14 -2.73 17.19
C ALA A 139 -18.58 -3.42 15.88
N ARG A 140 -18.59 -2.68 14.77
CA ARG A 140 -18.92 -3.20 13.43
C ARG A 140 -17.69 -3.37 12.52
N ILE A 141 -16.49 -3.11 13.05
CA ILE A 141 -15.22 -3.32 12.37
C ILE A 141 -14.63 -4.65 12.83
N VAL A 142 -14.34 -5.55 11.88
CA VAL A 142 -13.75 -6.87 12.15
C VAL A 142 -12.34 -6.88 11.56
N GLU A 143 -11.35 -7.21 12.40
CA GLU A 143 -9.94 -7.23 12.01
C GLU A 143 -9.51 -8.62 11.55
N PHE A 144 -8.76 -8.68 10.47
CA PHE A 144 -8.12 -9.88 9.90
C PHE A 144 -6.61 -9.69 9.81
N HIS A 145 -5.86 -10.77 9.65
CA HIS A 145 -4.40 -10.70 9.50
C HIS A 145 -3.97 -10.47 8.06
N THR A 146 -4.72 -11.00 7.10
CA THR A 146 -4.37 -10.97 5.67
C THR A 146 -5.51 -10.44 4.81
N GLN A 147 -5.14 -9.93 3.62
CA GLN A 147 -6.07 -9.52 2.57
C GLN A 147 -7.02 -10.67 2.19
N LYS A 148 -6.45 -11.89 2.07
CA LYS A 148 -7.22 -13.09 1.69
C LYS A 148 -8.31 -13.41 2.71
N GLU A 149 -7.99 -13.41 4.00
CA GLU A 149 -8.97 -13.66 5.06
C GLU A 149 -10.10 -12.64 5.05
N ALA A 150 -9.78 -11.35 4.89
CA ALA A 150 -10.78 -10.29 4.82
C ALA A 150 -11.67 -10.42 3.57
N ALA A 151 -11.09 -10.76 2.41
CA ALA A 151 -11.82 -10.99 1.18
C ALA A 151 -12.73 -12.23 1.27
N ASP A 152 -12.25 -13.33 1.86
CA ASP A 152 -13.01 -14.55 2.09
C ASP A 152 -14.20 -14.29 3.04
N ALA A 153 -14.01 -13.47 4.07
CA ALA A 153 -15.07 -13.06 4.98
C ALA A 153 -16.21 -12.32 4.25
N VAL A 154 -15.88 -11.45 3.29
CA VAL A 154 -16.89 -10.77 2.47
C VAL A 154 -17.57 -11.75 1.51
N ALA A 155 -16.80 -12.59 0.82
CA ALA A 155 -17.34 -13.58 -0.10
C ALA A 155 -18.32 -14.55 0.60
N GLY A 156 -17.95 -15.00 1.81
CA GLY A 156 -18.76 -15.89 2.65
C GLY A 156 -19.89 -15.20 3.43
N GLY A 157 -19.99 -13.87 3.39
CA GLY A 157 -21.03 -13.10 4.08
C GLY A 157 -20.80 -12.89 5.58
N ALA A 158 -19.62 -13.17 6.10
CA ALA A 158 -19.21 -12.85 7.47
C ALA A 158 -18.92 -11.35 7.66
N ALA A 159 -18.61 -10.65 6.58
CA ALA A 159 -18.56 -9.19 6.51
C ALA A 159 -19.27 -8.68 5.25
N ASP A 160 -19.70 -7.42 5.25
CA ASP A 160 -20.43 -6.83 4.13
C ASP A 160 -19.50 -6.11 3.15
N ALA A 161 -18.39 -5.56 3.66
CA ALA A 161 -17.34 -4.92 2.87
C ALA A 161 -15.96 -5.18 3.50
N TYR A 162 -14.91 -5.14 2.67
CA TYR A 162 -13.52 -5.10 3.13
C TYR A 162 -12.86 -3.82 2.62
N ALA A 163 -12.33 -3.01 3.53
CA ALA A 163 -11.66 -1.76 3.20
C ALA A 163 -10.16 -1.95 3.02
N SER A 164 -9.65 -1.53 1.87
CA SER A 164 -8.24 -1.35 1.56
C SER A 164 -8.11 -0.27 0.48
N VAL A 165 -7.01 -0.21 -0.27
CA VAL A 165 -6.92 0.66 -1.44
C VAL A 165 -7.61 0.01 -2.65
N ALA A 166 -8.29 0.80 -3.46
CA ALA A 166 -9.02 0.29 -4.63
C ALA A 166 -8.12 -0.51 -5.58
N MET A 167 -6.86 -0.09 -5.73
CA MET A 167 -5.87 -0.77 -6.56
C MET A 167 -5.52 -2.18 -6.04
N ALA A 168 -5.36 -2.37 -4.72
CA ALA A 168 -5.14 -3.68 -4.12
C ALA A 168 -6.33 -4.63 -4.39
N HIS A 169 -7.56 -4.12 -4.25
CA HIS A 169 -8.75 -4.92 -4.55
C HIS A 169 -8.81 -5.34 -6.02
N ARG A 170 -8.47 -4.45 -6.96
CA ARG A 170 -8.39 -4.79 -8.39
C ARG A 170 -7.30 -5.82 -8.65
N GLY A 171 -6.13 -5.69 -8.02
CA GLY A 171 -5.04 -6.68 -8.11
C GLY A 171 -5.47 -8.04 -7.54
N TYR A 172 -6.15 -8.04 -6.40
CA TYR A 172 -6.70 -9.27 -5.81
C TYR A 172 -7.68 -9.96 -6.76
N LEU A 173 -8.65 -9.23 -7.34
CA LEU A 173 -9.61 -9.80 -8.27
C LEU A 173 -8.96 -10.30 -9.56
N ALA A 174 -7.92 -9.62 -10.05
CA ALA A 174 -7.19 -10.07 -11.24
C ALA A 174 -6.48 -11.42 -11.01
N SER A 175 -5.98 -11.67 -9.80
CA SER A 175 -5.34 -12.95 -9.43
C SER A 175 -6.32 -14.04 -8.96
N HIS A 176 -7.55 -13.64 -8.57
CA HIS A 176 -8.60 -14.54 -8.04
C HIS A 176 -9.90 -14.46 -8.86
N GLY A 177 -9.81 -14.52 -10.17
CA GLY A 177 -10.82 -14.18 -11.17
C GLY A 177 -12.22 -14.83 -11.07
N SER A 178 -12.45 -15.77 -10.15
CA SER A 178 -13.76 -16.39 -9.90
C SER A 178 -14.41 -15.96 -8.57
N ALA A 179 -13.80 -15.05 -7.82
CA ALA A 179 -14.37 -14.58 -6.57
C ALA A 179 -15.66 -13.78 -6.83
N PRO A 180 -16.77 -14.04 -6.10
CA PRO A 180 -18.05 -13.34 -6.30
C PRO A 180 -18.01 -11.94 -5.63
N LEU A 181 -16.99 -11.16 -5.97
CA LEU A 181 -16.68 -9.87 -5.36
C LEU A 181 -16.55 -8.78 -6.44
N THR A 182 -16.77 -7.54 -6.04
CA THR A 182 -16.58 -6.35 -6.88
C THR A 182 -16.02 -5.21 -6.05
N VAL A 183 -15.34 -4.26 -6.71
CA VAL A 183 -14.74 -3.08 -6.06
C VAL A 183 -15.71 -1.90 -6.14
N VAL A 184 -15.88 -1.23 -5.01
CA VAL A 184 -16.52 0.08 -4.91
C VAL A 184 -15.43 1.09 -4.55
N ASP A 185 -15.19 2.08 -5.42
CA ASP A 185 -14.24 3.16 -5.13
C ASP A 185 -14.83 4.10 -4.09
N VAL A 186 -14.06 4.42 -3.05
CA VAL A 186 -14.45 5.46 -2.09
C VAL A 186 -14.32 6.83 -2.77
N PRO A 187 -15.39 7.65 -2.83
CA PRO A 187 -15.34 8.94 -3.50
C PRO A 187 -14.30 9.89 -2.88
N ALA A 188 -13.58 10.63 -3.72
CA ALA A 188 -12.61 11.63 -3.27
C ALA A 188 -13.24 12.75 -2.43
N SER A 189 -14.55 12.98 -2.58
CA SER A 189 -15.32 13.90 -1.74
C SER A 189 -15.58 13.36 -0.33
N GLU A 190 -15.44 12.05 -0.14
CA GLU A 190 -15.55 11.41 1.18
C GLU A 190 -14.18 11.26 1.82
N LEU A 191 -13.18 10.79 1.06
CA LEU A 191 -11.81 10.59 1.52
C LEU A 191 -10.81 10.90 0.40
N ALA A 192 -9.94 11.88 0.63
CA ALA A 192 -8.90 12.23 -0.34
C ALA A 192 -7.86 11.09 -0.49
N PRO A 193 -7.22 10.96 -1.68
CA PRO A 193 -6.13 10.00 -1.87
C PRO A 193 -5.02 10.20 -0.85
N ALA A 194 -4.49 9.11 -0.33
CA ALA A 194 -3.38 9.14 0.59
C ALA A 194 -2.07 8.76 -0.11
N PHE A 195 -0.96 9.34 0.37
CA PHE A 195 0.36 9.13 -0.18
C PHE A 195 1.11 8.05 0.57
N GLY A 196 1.72 7.12 -0.15
CA GLY A 196 2.61 6.11 0.38
C GLY A 196 4.04 6.29 -0.09
N ALA A 197 4.97 5.82 0.73
CA ALA A 197 6.40 5.92 0.52
C ALA A 197 7.10 4.67 1.06
N PHE A 198 8.30 4.39 0.58
CA PHE A 198 9.13 3.35 1.18
C PHE A 198 9.50 3.71 2.62
N GLY A 199 9.46 2.71 3.51
CA GLY A 199 9.81 2.84 4.91
C GLY A 199 11.25 2.38 5.19
N PHE A 200 11.91 3.04 6.16
CA PHE A 200 13.27 2.74 6.60
C PHE A 200 13.38 2.87 8.13
N ALA A 201 14.27 2.09 8.75
CA ALA A 201 14.63 2.39 10.13
C ALA A 201 15.24 3.79 10.25
N GLN A 202 14.99 4.50 11.33
CA GLN A 202 15.60 5.82 11.57
C GLN A 202 17.14 5.75 11.59
N SER A 203 17.70 4.63 12.05
CA SER A 203 19.14 4.35 12.00
C SER A 203 19.71 4.21 10.58
N ASN A 204 18.86 3.97 9.58
CA ASN A 204 19.23 3.84 8.17
C ASN A 204 18.97 5.13 7.37
N ALA A 205 19.07 6.30 8.00
CA ALA A 205 18.82 7.60 7.35
C ALA A 205 19.65 7.79 6.06
N GLY A 206 20.87 7.32 6.02
CA GLY A 206 21.73 7.39 4.82
C GLY A 206 21.19 6.60 3.62
N LEU A 207 20.56 5.44 3.84
CA LEU A 207 19.85 4.70 2.79
C LEU A 207 18.57 5.44 2.38
N ALA A 208 17.77 5.89 3.35
CA ALA A 208 16.54 6.64 3.08
C ALA A 208 16.79 7.88 2.21
N GLU A 209 17.81 8.67 2.53
CA GLU A 209 18.22 9.84 1.75
C GLU A 209 18.73 9.49 0.35
N ALA A 210 19.50 8.39 0.21
CA ALA A 210 20.00 7.96 -1.08
C ALA A 210 18.86 7.51 -1.99
N VAL A 211 17.93 6.69 -1.47
CA VAL A 211 16.72 6.25 -2.18
C VAL A 211 15.84 7.44 -2.52
N ASP A 212 15.65 8.37 -1.59
CA ASP A 212 14.86 9.59 -1.84
C ASP A 212 15.41 10.40 -3.02
N ARG A 213 16.71 10.64 -3.06
CA ARG A 213 17.35 11.36 -4.19
C ARG A 213 17.20 10.60 -5.51
N ALA A 214 17.44 9.28 -5.51
CA ALA A 214 17.30 8.48 -6.71
C ALA A 214 15.84 8.45 -7.23
N LEU A 215 14.85 8.34 -6.33
CA LEU A 215 13.45 8.49 -6.67
C LEU A 215 13.15 9.85 -7.31
N GLY A 216 13.77 10.95 -6.84
CA GLY A 216 13.60 12.27 -7.42
C GLY A 216 14.02 12.37 -8.89
N HIS A 217 14.97 11.56 -9.33
CA HIS A 217 15.37 11.46 -10.73
C HIS A 217 14.51 10.46 -11.52
N TYR A 218 14.03 9.41 -10.87
CA TYR A 218 13.31 8.31 -11.54
C TYR A 218 11.81 8.60 -11.72
N LEU A 219 11.14 9.19 -10.70
CA LEU A 219 9.71 9.44 -10.73
C LEU A 219 9.35 10.43 -11.86
N GLY A 220 8.33 10.08 -12.64
CA GLY A 220 7.89 10.84 -13.81
C GLY A 220 8.70 10.61 -15.09
N SER A 221 9.80 9.86 -15.04
CA SER A 221 10.50 9.41 -16.25
C SER A 221 9.63 8.48 -17.09
N GLU A 222 9.98 8.29 -18.35
CA GLU A 222 9.30 7.34 -19.23
C GLU A 222 9.36 5.91 -18.67
N ALA A 223 10.51 5.49 -18.13
CA ALA A 223 10.67 4.19 -17.50
C ALA A 223 9.74 4.00 -16.30
N HIS A 224 9.58 5.04 -15.45
CA HIS A 224 8.64 5.00 -14.34
C HIS A 224 7.19 4.89 -14.83
N ARG A 225 6.78 5.68 -15.82
CA ARG A 225 5.42 5.65 -16.37
C ARG A 225 5.09 4.30 -16.99
N GLN A 226 6.01 3.73 -17.74
CA GLN A 226 5.85 2.39 -18.34
C GLN A 226 5.77 1.31 -17.25
N LEU A 227 6.59 1.41 -16.20
CA LEU A 227 6.52 0.51 -15.06
C LEU A 227 5.14 0.55 -14.42
N MET A 228 4.67 1.72 -14.01
CA MET A 228 3.38 1.87 -13.32
C MET A 228 2.20 1.47 -14.20
N ALA A 229 2.24 1.77 -15.51
CA ALA A 229 1.20 1.37 -16.46
C ALA A 229 1.05 -0.16 -16.58
N ARG A 230 2.16 -0.94 -16.51
CA ARG A 230 2.10 -2.41 -16.51
C ARG A 230 1.32 -2.96 -15.31
N TYR A 231 1.29 -2.21 -14.23
CA TYR A 231 0.59 -2.56 -12.99
C TYR A 231 -0.79 -1.88 -12.85
N GLY A 232 -1.29 -1.28 -13.95
CA GLY A 232 -2.66 -0.75 -14.03
C GLY A 232 -2.83 0.67 -13.49
N PHE A 233 -1.75 1.39 -13.19
CA PHE A 233 -1.85 2.80 -12.79
C PHE A 233 -2.15 3.69 -14.00
N ALA A 234 -3.16 4.53 -13.85
CA ALA A 234 -3.48 5.55 -14.85
C ALA A 234 -2.45 6.70 -14.83
N PRO A 235 -2.22 7.38 -15.98
CA PRO A 235 -1.29 8.53 -16.02
C PRO A 235 -1.56 9.59 -14.94
N ALA A 236 -2.83 9.91 -14.68
CA ALA A 236 -3.22 10.89 -13.66
C ALA A 236 -2.84 10.46 -12.22
N GLU A 237 -2.78 9.16 -11.93
CA GLU A 237 -2.35 8.66 -10.62
C GLU A 237 -0.84 8.80 -10.45
N VAL A 238 -0.08 8.55 -11.52
CA VAL A 238 1.36 8.78 -11.57
C VAL A 238 1.69 10.28 -11.45
N ASP A 239 0.95 11.14 -12.16
CA ASP A 239 1.18 12.59 -12.13
C ASP A 239 0.97 13.22 -10.75
N ARG A 240 0.06 12.70 -9.93
CA ARG A 240 -0.15 13.18 -8.54
C ARG A 240 1.12 13.15 -7.70
N VAL A 241 1.95 12.13 -7.90
CA VAL A 241 3.22 11.98 -7.16
C VAL A 241 4.27 12.92 -7.72
N VAL A 242 4.37 13.03 -9.05
CA VAL A 242 5.36 13.87 -9.75
C VAL A 242 5.14 15.36 -9.53
N VAL A 243 3.88 15.83 -9.59
CA VAL A 243 3.54 17.26 -9.39
C VAL A 243 3.85 17.69 -7.96
N ARG A 244 3.55 16.86 -6.97
CA ARG A 244 3.84 17.19 -5.56
C ARG A 244 5.33 17.39 -5.31
N ASP A 245 6.18 16.60 -5.96
CA ASP A 245 7.63 16.73 -5.85
C ASP A 245 8.15 18.05 -6.41
N LYS A 246 7.62 18.48 -7.57
CA LYS A 246 7.99 19.76 -8.22
C LYS A 246 7.52 21.01 -7.47
N MET A 247 6.46 20.92 -6.69
CA MET A 247 5.92 22.04 -5.90
C MET A 247 6.64 22.22 -4.56
N GLY A 248 7.76 21.53 -4.29
CA GLY A 248 8.51 21.65 -3.05
C GLY A 248 7.67 21.26 -1.85
N GLY A 249 6.89 20.17 -1.98
CA GLY A 249 5.94 19.73 -0.95
C GLY A 249 6.61 19.65 0.40
N SER A 250 6.18 20.54 1.30
CA SER A 250 6.53 20.54 2.70
C SER A 250 6.52 19.11 3.20
N LYS A 251 7.56 18.70 3.90
CA LYS A 251 7.63 17.39 4.58
C LYS A 251 6.36 17.28 5.42
N VAL A 252 5.38 16.49 4.92
CA VAL A 252 4.12 16.21 5.63
C VAL A 252 4.42 15.36 6.83
#